data_efad10c462b560f9d9e17d9989a1930c
#
_entry.id   efad10c462b560f9d9e17d9989a1930c
#
_cell.length_a   1.000
_cell.length_b   1.000
_cell.length_c   1.000
_cell.angle_alpha   90.00
_cell.angle_beta   90.00
_cell.angle_gamma   90.00
#
_symmetry.space_group_name_H-M   'P 1'
#
loop_
_entity.id
_entity.type
_entity.pdbx_description
1 polymer ?
#
loop_
_entity_poly.entity_id
_entity_poly.type
_entity_poly.pdbx_seq_one_letter_code
_entity_poly.pdbx_strand_id
1 'polypeptide(L)'
;LQVDDVWKDTDFSFIGLTIPEDAEPKKSKKKAVEEDEPEDEAASDEQEDGSEEANDKEAFYRSMFKDVLYESDNIFEIPNLLLEMQAGKLELPLSPWGANSRLRKDVATYHFYVDDYRFEALFKDPINLLASGCKAVVEPNCSCHDQTPIAWGLQLIYKKRWLSRYFQECGIRVYADLNVSHKFIEYNKMGIPKGYNAFATRGLDGWMESLKSDLQVAQEISGLEKPNLLVYGGGKDVQAFCRKHG
;
A
#
# COMPACT_ATOMS: atom_id res chain seq x y z
N LEU A 1 -26.86 22.39 1.20
CA LEU A 1 -27.22 21.04 0.79
C LEU A 1 -26.53 20.09 1.72
N GLN A 2 -27.28 19.45 2.62
CA GLN A 2 -26.71 18.39 3.47
C GLN A 2 -26.55 17.15 2.60
N VAL A 3 -25.39 16.49 2.71
CA VAL A 3 -25.02 15.31 1.91
C VAL A 3 -26.01 14.15 2.08
N ASP A 4 -26.74 14.13 3.18
CA ASP A 4 -27.74 13.09 3.52
C ASP A 4 -28.99 13.09 2.61
N ASP A 5 -29.27 14.17 1.88
CA ASP A 5 -30.46 14.23 1.03
C ASP A 5 -30.22 13.69 -0.39
N VAL A 6 -28.96 13.52 -0.81
CA VAL A 6 -28.62 13.04 -2.16
C VAL A 6 -28.79 11.52 -2.30
N TRP A 7 -28.78 10.79 -1.19
CA TRP A 7 -28.80 9.32 -1.20
C TRP A 7 -30.19 8.71 -1.03
N LYS A 8 -31.18 9.50 -0.56
CA LYS A 8 -32.54 9.00 -0.26
C LYS A 8 -33.34 8.58 -1.49
N ASP A 9 -33.04 9.14 -2.64
CA ASP A 9 -33.76 8.88 -3.88
C ASP A 9 -32.98 8.08 -4.92
N THR A 10 -31.83 7.49 -4.51
CA THR A 10 -30.98 6.70 -5.40
C THR A 10 -31.43 5.25 -5.39
N ASP A 11 -31.97 4.76 -6.49
CA ASP A 11 -32.29 3.35 -6.68
C ASP A 11 -31.01 2.54 -6.94
N PHE A 12 -30.61 1.75 -5.96
CA PHE A 12 -29.44 0.84 -6.03
C PHE A 12 -29.81 -0.56 -6.52
N SER A 13 -31.05 -0.83 -6.91
CA SER A 13 -31.50 -2.16 -7.33
C SER A 13 -30.71 -2.70 -8.53
N PHE A 14 -30.18 -1.83 -9.37
CA PHE A 14 -29.38 -2.21 -10.55
C PHE A 14 -27.99 -2.78 -10.22
N ILE A 15 -27.47 -2.56 -9.00
CA ILE A 15 -26.20 -3.14 -8.55
C ILE A 15 -26.37 -4.38 -7.66
N GLY A 16 -27.60 -4.90 -7.55
CA GLY A 16 -27.89 -6.11 -6.78
C GLY A 16 -27.77 -5.95 -5.26
N LEU A 17 -27.70 -4.72 -4.74
CA LEU A 17 -27.72 -4.44 -3.31
C LEU A 17 -29.15 -4.25 -2.85
N THR A 18 -29.72 -5.23 -2.18
CA THR A 18 -30.95 -5.09 -1.37
C THR A 18 -30.57 -4.62 0.02
N ILE A 19 -30.97 -3.43 0.38
CA ILE A 19 -30.87 -2.95 1.76
C ILE A 19 -32.03 -3.59 2.54
N PRO A 20 -31.76 -4.35 3.64
CA PRO A 20 -32.82 -4.90 4.47
C PRO A 20 -33.69 -3.77 5.04
N GLU A 21 -35.03 -3.92 5.00
CA GLU A 21 -36.00 -2.92 5.48
C GLU A 21 -35.86 -2.56 6.98
N ASP A 22 -35.08 -3.32 7.73
CA ASP A 22 -34.96 -3.23 9.20
C ASP A 22 -33.62 -2.59 9.64
N ALA A 23 -32.85 -1.95 8.76
CA ALA A 23 -31.64 -1.25 9.12
C ALA A 23 -31.96 0.13 9.76
N GLU A 24 -32.55 0.13 10.96
CA GLU A 24 -32.61 1.36 11.77
C GLU A 24 -31.20 1.84 12.15
N PRO A 25 -30.90 3.14 12.02
CA PRO A 25 -29.61 3.67 12.42
C PRO A 25 -29.45 3.54 13.95
N LYS A 26 -28.49 2.74 14.37
CA LYS A 26 -28.13 2.61 15.79
C LYS A 26 -27.66 3.95 16.31
N LYS A 27 -28.51 4.63 17.09
CA LYS A 27 -28.15 5.84 17.83
C LYS A 27 -27.01 5.50 18.79
N SER A 28 -25.84 6.08 18.57
CA SER A 28 -24.72 6.01 19.51
C SER A 28 -25.16 6.72 20.81
N LYS A 29 -25.19 5.99 21.91
CA LYS A 29 -25.38 6.54 23.25
C LYS A 29 -24.15 7.37 23.61
N LYS A 30 -24.25 8.71 23.52
CA LYS A 30 -23.33 9.60 24.24
C LYS A 30 -23.56 9.40 25.74
N LYS A 31 -22.54 8.94 26.46
CA LYS A 31 -22.49 9.03 27.91
C LYS A 31 -22.36 10.50 28.28
N ALA A 32 -23.36 11.01 28.99
CA ALA A 32 -23.25 12.27 29.70
C ALA A 32 -22.22 12.11 30.81
N VAL A 33 -21.23 12.97 30.82
CA VAL A 33 -20.34 13.18 31.98
C VAL A 33 -20.82 14.47 32.59
N GLU A 34 -21.19 14.36 33.87
CA GLU A 34 -21.61 15.49 34.74
C GLU A 34 -20.44 16.46 34.89
N GLU A 35 -20.78 17.74 34.77
CA GLU A 35 -19.91 18.87 35.05
C GLU A 35 -19.77 19.07 36.56
N ASP A 36 -18.53 19.04 37.05
CA ASP A 36 -18.15 19.73 38.28
C ASP A 36 -17.08 20.75 37.92
N GLU A 37 -17.44 22.03 38.01
CA GLU A 37 -16.50 23.14 37.98
C GLU A 37 -15.79 23.25 39.35
N PRO A 38 -14.52 23.68 39.34
CA PRO A 38 -14.12 24.78 40.20
C PRO A 38 -13.34 25.88 39.43
N GLU A 39 -13.59 27.06 39.94
CA GLU A 39 -13.11 28.37 39.54
C GLU A 39 -11.60 28.56 39.61
N ASP A 40 -11.16 29.44 38.69
CA ASP A 40 -10.05 30.39 38.74
C ASP A 40 -8.68 29.98 39.32
N GLU A 41 -7.67 29.98 38.45
CA GLU A 41 -6.53 30.90 38.61
C GLU A 41 -5.72 30.97 37.31
N ALA A 42 -5.35 32.20 36.96
CA ALA A 42 -4.61 32.59 35.80
C ALA A 42 -3.19 32.02 35.79
N ALA A 43 -2.78 31.43 34.66
CA ALA A 43 -1.39 31.27 34.26
C ALA A 43 -1.24 31.41 32.75
N SER A 44 -0.51 32.42 32.43
CA SER A 44 0.08 32.95 31.21
C SER A 44 0.48 31.96 30.13
N ASP A 45 0.14 32.33 28.89
CA ASP A 45 0.97 32.33 27.67
C ASP A 45 2.18 31.38 27.60
N GLU A 46 2.00 30.20 27.02
CA GLU A 46 3.01 29.41 26.30
C GLU A 46 2.39 28.24 25.51
N GLN A 47 1.44 28.49 24.62
CA GLN A 47 0.82 27.44 23.76
C GLN A 47 0.72 27.78 22.26
N GLU A 48 1.50 28.71 21.72
CA GLU A 48 1.42 29.03 20.27
C GLU A 48 2.44 28.31 19.38
N ASP A 49 3.49 27.68 19.91
CA ASP A 49 4.56 27.11 19.07
C ASP A 49 4.25 25.69 18.54
N GLY A 50 3.41 24.91 19.21
CA GLY A 50 3.07 23.55 18.77
C GLY A 50 2.02 23.46 17.65
N SER A 51 1.21 24.50 17.45
CA SER A 51 0.12 24.51 16.48
C SER A 51 0.60 24.87 15.05
N GLU A 52 1.58 25.74 14.92
CA GLU A 52 2.15 26.12 13.62
C GLU A 52 3.00 24.98 13.03
N GLU A 53 3.86 24.33 13.80
CA GLU A 53 4.64 23.17 13.33
C GLU A 53 3.75 21.97 12.95
N ALA A 54 2.67 21.72 13.67
CA ALA A 54 1.72 20.67 13.32
C ALA A 54 0.95 20.99 12.05
N ASN A 55 0.59 22.25 11.85
CA ASN A 55 -0.12 22.72 10.67
C ASN A 55 0.79 22.75 9.43
N ASP A 56 2.05 23.12 9.59
CA ASP A 56 3.05 23.07 8.52
C ASP A 56 3.37 21.64 8.09
N LYS A 57 3.46 20.69 9.03
CA LYS A 57 3.61 19.26 8.73
C LYS A 57 2.39 18.72 8.00
N GLU A 58 1.18 19.04 8.43
CA GLU A 58 -0.04 18.62 7.76
C GLU A 58 -0.19 19.22 6.36
N ALA A 59 0.18 20.49 6.18
CA ALA A 59 0.23 21.16 4.88
C ALA A 59 1.27 20.51 3.95
N PHE A 60 2.46 20.19 4.47
CA PHE A 60 3.51 19.49 3.76
C PHE A 60 3.04 18.10 3.30
N TYR A 61 2.40 17.31 4.18
CA TYR A 61 1.88 15.99 3.82
C TYR A 61 0.73 16.07 2.82
N ARG A 62 -0.14 17.06 2.94
CA ARG A 62 -1.23 17.27 1.97
C ARG A 62 -0.69 17.60 0.59
N SER A 63 0.35 18.43 0.50
CA SER A 63 0.99 18.75 -0.78
C SER A 63 1.67 17.52 -1.38
N MET A 64 2.40 16.74 -0.61
CA MET A 64 3.10 15.55 -1.10
C MET A 64 2.16 14.45 -1.60
N PHE A 65 1.00 14.25 -0.95
CA PHE A 65 0.09 13.15 -1.30
C PHE A 65 -0.96 13.48 -2.36
N LYS A 66 -1.33 14.76 -2.52
CA LYS A 66 -2.40 15.15 -3.43
C LYS A 66 -1.91 15.78 -4.72
N ASP A 67 -0.76 16.43 -4.66
CA ASP A 67 -0.30 17.31 -5.73
C ASP A 67 0.93 16.78 -6.47
N VAL A 68 1.53 15.68 -6.01
CA VAL A 68 2.67 15.09 -6.71
C VAL A 68 2.19 14.07 -7.74
N LEU A 69 2.22 14.47 -9.00
CA LEU A 69 2.09 13.57 -10.14
C LEU A 69 3.48 13.13 -10.56
N TYR A 70 3.73 11.84 -10.52
CA TYR A 70 4.95 11.25 -11.03
C TYR A 70 4.84 10.97 -12.53
N GLU A 71 5.98 10.91 -13.21
CA GLU A 71 6.04 10.52 -14.61
C GLU A 71 5.42 9.15 -14.83
N SER A 72 4.65 9.04 -15.92
CA SER A 72 3.96 7.83 -16.33
C SER A 72 4.01 7.69 -17.84
N ASP A 73 4.17 6.47 -18.33
CA ASP A 73 4.14 6.09 -19.74
C ASP A 73 2.85 5.39 -20.18
N ASN A 74 1.83 5.39 -19.30
CA ASN A 74 0.59 4.67 -19.53
C ASN A 74 -0.66 5.56 -19.40
N ILE A 75 -1.75 5.15 -20.06
CA ILE A 75 -3.00 5.93 -20.14
C ILE A 75 -3.74 6.09 -18.79
N PHE A 76 -3.37 5.33 -17.77
CA PHE A 76 -3.96 5.40 -16.43
C PHE A 76 -3.12 6.26 -15.48
N GLU A 77 -2.06 6.87 -15.99
CA GLU A 77 -1.15 7.70 -15.20
C GLU A 77 -0.57 6.98 -13.96
N ILE A 78 -0.49 5.64 -14.03
CA ILE A 78 0.17 4.84 -13.00
C ILE A 78 1.66 5.21 -13.01
N PRO A 79 2.22 5.70 -11.89
CA PRO A 79 3.59 6.18 -11.83
C PRO A 79 4.63 5.15 -12.29
N ASN A 80 5.67 5.60 -12.98
CA ASN A 80 6.81 4.76 -13.29
C ASN A 80 7.74 4.64 -12.07
N LEU A 81 8.15 3.42 -11.75
CA LEU A 81 9.23 3.18 -10.81
C LEU A 81 10.57 3.65 -11.42
N LEU A 82 11.50 4.06 -10.56
CA LEU A 82 12.86 4.41 -10.95
C LEU A 82 13.71 3.14 -11.12
N LEU A 83 14.29 2.96 -12.29
CA LEU A 83 15.12 1.79 -12.58
C LEU A 83 16.36 1.73 -11.70
N GLU A 84 17.00 2.87 -11.43
CA GLU A 84 18.18 3.01 -10.58
C GLU A 84 17.87 2.79 -9.10
N MET A 85 16.61 2.90 -8.70
CA MET A 85 16.15 2.67 -7.33
C MET A 85 15.50 1.29 -7.14
N GLN A 86 15.67 0.39 -8.08
CA GLN A 86 15.29 -1.01 -7.88
C GLN A 86 16.12 -1.65 -6.75
N ALA A 87 15.52 -2.59 -6.03
CA ALA A 87 16.22 -3.34 -5.01
C ALA A 87 17.25 -4.30 -5.65
N GLY A 88 18.32 -4.52 -4.96
CA GLY A 88 19.35 -5.48 -5.37
C GLY A 88 19.21 -6.82 -4.67
N LYS A 89 20.33 -7.29 -4.09
CA LYS A 89 20.32 -8.47 -3.22
C LYS A 89 19.49 -8.18 -1.98
N LEU A 90 18.70 -9.18 -1.54
CA LEU A 90 17.90 -9.07 -0.32
C LEU A 90 18.77 -8.74 0.88
N GLU A 91 18.46 -7.64 1.54
CA GLU A 91 19.08 -7.25 2.80
C GLU A 91 18.23 -7.74 3.98
N LEU A 92 18.87 -8.40 4.91
CA LEU A 92 18.24 -8.95 6.12
C LEU A 92 18.50 -8.04 7.33
N PRO A 93 17.61 -8.01 8.32
CA PRO A 93 16.38 -8.80 8.46
C PRO A 93 15.24 -8.36 7.52
N LEU A 94 14.51 -9.34 6.97
CA LEU A 94 13.23 -9.15 6.28
C LEU A 94 12.11 -9.29 7.30
N SER A 95 11.20 -8.32 7.37
CA SER A 95 10.10 -8.33 8.34
C SER A 95 8.79 -7.85 7.73
N PRO A 96 7.64 -8.39 8.18
CA PRO A 96 6.36 -7.85 7.79
C PRO A 96 6.16 -6.45 8.37
N TRP A 97 5.58 -5.53 7.59
CA TRP A 97 5.10 -4.26 8.12
C TRP A 97 3.94 -4.53 9.09
N GLY A 98 4.03 -3.99 10.29
CA GLY A 98 3.03 -4.20 11.33
C GLY A 98 2.48 -2.90 11.87
N ALA A 99 1.71 -2.97 12.98
CA ALA A 99 1.23 -1.79 13.66
C ALA A 99 2.39 -0.86 14.09
N ASN A 100 2.17 0.44 13.99
CA ASN A 100 3.16 1.49 14.29
C ASN A 100 3.84 1.35 15.67
N SER A 101 3.17 0.70 16.63
CA SER A 101 3.73 0.41 17.96
C SER A 101 4.90 -0.58 17.97
N ARG A 102 5.25 -1.16 16.83
CA ARG A 102 6.32 -2.16 16.68
C ARG A 102 7.35 -1.76 15.63
N LEU A 103 7.61 -0.48 15.45
CA LEU A 103 8.72 -0.01 14.62
C LEU A 103 10.01 -0.61 15.12
N ARG A 104 10.56 -1.54 14.34
CA ARG A 104 11.89 -2.10 14.58
C ARG A 104 12.89 -1.24 13.82
N LYS A 105 13.82 -0.65 14.53
CA LYS A 105 14.91 0.16 13.93
C LYS A 105 16.01 -0.67 13.25
N ASP A 106 15.93 -1.99 13.34
CA ASP A 106 16.94 -2.93 12.85
C ASP A 106 16.50 -3.72 11.60
N VAL A 107 15.32 -3.44 11.05
CA VAL A 107 14.81 -4.10 9.84
C VAL A 107 15.43 -3.47 8.60
N ALA A 108 16.10 -4.28 7.79
CA ALA A 108 16.70 -3.82 6.54
C ALA A 108 15.67 -3.77 5.39
N THR A 109 14.76 -4.74 5.34
CA THR A 109 13.73 -4.83 4.29
C THR A 109 12.36 -5.10 4.90
N TYR A 110 11.35 -4.30 4.53
CA TYR A 110 9.96 -4.56 4.87
C TYR A 110 9.21 -5.17 3.69
N HIS A 111 8.25 -6.06 4.01
CA HIS A 111 7.26 -6.55 3.06
C HIS A 111 5.84 -6.31 3.58
N PHE A 112 4.87 -6.28 2.65
CA PHE A 112 3.47 -6.00 2.94
C PHE A 112 2.54 -7.19 2.64
N TYR A 113 3.06 -8.42 2.70
CA TYR A 113 2.25 -9.66 2.65
C TYR A 113 1.57 -9.90 3.99
N VAL A 114 0.74 -8.95 4.35
CA VAL A 114 -0.09 -8.87 5.57
C VAL A 114 -1.47 -8.36 5.18
N ASP A 115 -2.40 -8.34 6.12
CA ASP A 115 -3.74 -7.77 5.87
C ASP A 115 -3.64 -6.27 5.51
N ASP A 116 -4.40 -5.82 4.52
CA ASP A 116 -4.32 -4.47 3.93
C ASP A 116 -4.47 -3.35 4.98
N TYR A 117 -5.34 -3.53 5.98
CA TYR A 117 -5.54 -2.56 7.05
C TYR A 117 -4.28 -2.23 7.85
N ARG A 118 -3.27 -3.11 7.85
CA ARG A 118 -2.02 -2.93 8.61
C ARG A 118 -1.11 -1.87 8.00
N PHE A 119 -1.23 -1.63 6.72
CA PHE A 119 -0.43 -0.64 6.01
C PHE A 119 -1.25 0.50 5.38
N GLU A 120 -2.58 0.47 5.57
CA GLU A 120 -3.45 1.51 5.02
C GLU A 120 -3.04 2.93 5.48
N ALA A 121 -2.55 3.06 6.71
CA ALA A 121 -2.08 4.33 7.24
C ALA A 121 -0.91 4.93 6.43
N LEU A 122 -0.08 4.10 5.77
CA LEU A 122 1.02 4.58 4.94
C LEU A 122 0.56 5.36 3.71
N PHE A 123 -0.67 5.14 3.24
CA PHE A 123 -1.25 5.94 2.16
C PHE A 123 -1.68 7.33 2.60
N LYS A 124 -1.72 7.59 3.90
CA LYS A 124 -2.00 8.91 4.49
C LYS A 124 -0.73 9.56 5.00
N ASP A 125 0.12 8.79 5.63
CA ASP A 125 1.36 9.23 6.26
C ASP A 125 2.45 8.13 6.20
N PRO A 126 3.38 8.19 5.24
CA PRO A 126 4.44 7.21 5.09
C PRO A 126 5.64 7.45 6.02
N ILE A 127 5.63 8.52 6.83
CA ILE A 127 6.80 8.97 7.61
C ILE A 127 7.33 7.88 8.56
N ASN A 128 6.43 7.06 9.12
CA ASN A 128 6.82 6.00 10.03
C ASN A 128 7.70 4.93 9.35
N LEU A 129 7.47 4.67 8.07
CA LEU A 129 8.32 3.77 7.31
C LEU A 129 9.69 4.41 7.04
N LEU A 130 9.71 5.68 6.65
CA LEU A 130 10.95 6.42 6.44
C LEU A 130 11.77 6.50 7.74
N ALA A 131 11.12 6.77 8.86
CA ALA A 131 11.75 6.86 10.17
C ALA A 131 12.30 5.52 10.68
N SER A 132 11.88 4.38 10.12
CA SER A 132 12.42 3.06 10.47
C SER A 132 13.88 2.87 10.06
N GLY A 133 14.35 3.64 9.06
CA GLY A 133 15.69 3.52 8.50
C GLY A 133 15.90 2.27 7.64
N CYS A 134 14.81 1.64 7.17
CA CYS A 134 14.92 0.49 6.26
C CYS A 134 15.56 0.93 4.93
N LYS A 135 16.23 -0.01 4.27
CA LYS A 135 16.94 0.24 3.01
C LYS A 135 16.13 -0.15 1.78
N ALA A 136 15.24 -1.12 1.96
CA ALA A 136 14.40 -1.62 0.89
C ALA A 136 13.00 -1.97 1.39
N VAL A 137 12.05 -1.96 0.45
CA VAL A 137 10.69 -2.45 0.67
C VAL A 137 10.25 -3.33 -0.48
N VAL A 138 9.40 -4.30 -0.19
CA VAL A 138 8.50 -4.87 -1.20
C VAL A 138 7.35 -3.89 -1.37
N GLU A 139 6.92 -3.63 -2.60
CA GLU A 139 5.75 -2.80 -2.89
C GLU A 139 4.52 -3.31 -2.13
N PRO A 140 3.61 -2.44 -1.63
CA PRO A 140 2.41 -2.88 -0.93
C PRO A 140 1.59 -3.87 -1.74
N ASN A 141 1.28 -5.01 -1.14
CA ASN A 141 0.42 -6.03 -1.76
C ASN A 141 -1.05 -5.69 -1.48
N CYS A 142 -1.62 -4.81 -2.30
CA CYS A 142 -3.04 -4.49 -2.22
C CYS A 142 -3.89 -5.64 -2.78
N SER A 143 -4.90 -6.07 -2.03
CA SER A 143 -5.71 -7.25 -2.35
C SER A 143 -6.56 -7.04 -3.61
N CYS A 144 -6.05 -7.49 -4.76
CA CYS A 144 -6.75 -7.53 -6.05
C CYS A 144 -7.14 -8.96 -6.38
N HIS A 145 -8.44 -9.28 -6.29
CA HIS A 145 -9.01 -10.59 -6.57
C HIS A 145 -9.74 -10.62 -7.92
N ASP A 146 -10.08 -11.81 -8.42
CA ASP A 146 -10.80 -11.95 -9.70
C ASP A 146 -12.17 -11.25 -9.71
N GLN A 147 -12.85 -11.18 -8.55
CA GLN A 147 -14.12 -10.49 -8.39
C GLN A 147 -13.97 -8.96 -8.23
N THR A 148 -12.77 -8.46 -8.00
CA THR A 148 -12.54 -7.02 -7.88
C THR A 148 -12.90 -6.31 -9.17
N PRO A 149 -13.76 -5.24 -9.16
CA PRO A 149 -14.03 -4.44 -10.34
C PRO A 149 -12.73 -3.83 -10.89
N ILE A 150 -12.61 -3.71 -12.22
CA ILE A 150 -11.39 -3.22 -12.86
C ILE A 150 -11.02 -1.82 -12.35
N ALA A 151 -11.98 -0.91 -12.27
CA ALA A 151 -11.73 0.45 -11.80
C ALA A 151 -11.16 0.48 -10.36
N TRP A 152 -11.69 -0.40 -9.48
CA TRP A 152 -11.16 -0.52 -8.12
C TRP A 152 -9.76 -1.12 -8.09
N GLY A 153 -9.51 -2.17 -8.87
CA GLY A 153 -8.18 -2.78 -8.97
C GLY A 153 -7.15 -1.81 -9.55
N LEU A 154 -7.51 -1.01 -10.55
CA LEU A 154 -6.66 0.07 -11.08
C LEU A 154 -6.32 1.09 -10.00
N GLN A 155 -7.29 1.50 -9.18
CA GLN A 155 -7.02 2.41 -8.06
C GLN A 155 -6.04 1.81 -7.06
N LEU A 156 -6.17 0.52 -6.74
CA LEU A 156 -5.26 -0.18 -5.83
C LEU A 156 -3.83 -0.27 -6.42
N ILE A 157 -3.72 -0.58 -7.73
CA ILE A 157 -2.43 -0.62 -8.44
C ILE A 157 -1.81 0.78 -8.49
N TYR A 158 -2.60 1.82 -8.79
CA TYR A 158 -2.14 3.20 -8.74
C TYR A 158 -1.58 3.56 -7.35
N LYS A 159 -2.35 3.31 -6.29
CA LYS A 159 -1.96 3.63 -4.92
C LYS A 159 -0.65 2.95 -4.52
N LYS A 160 -0.53 1.64 -4.73
CA LYS A 160 0.69 0.91 -4.36
C LYS A 160 1.90 1.41 -5.14
N ARG A 161 1.74 1.69 -6.45
CA ARG A 161 2.80 2.18 -7.32
C ARG A 161 3.24 3.60 -6.95
N TRP A 162 2.26 4.46 -6.66
CA TRP A 162 2.53 5.81 -6.20
C TRP A 162 3.34 5.82 -4.90
N LEU A 163 2.93 5.00 -3.92
CA LEU A 163 3.64 4.91 -2.64
C LEU A 163 5.06 4.33 -2.83
N SER A 164 5.21 3.33 -3.68
CA SER A 164 6.51 2.74 -4.00
C SER A 164 7.45 3.73 -4.69
N ARG A 165 6.92 4.52 -5.64
CA ARG A 165 7.69 5.60 -6.27
C ARG A 165 8.08 6.66 -5.24
N TYR A 166 7.18 7.03 -4.35
CA TYR A 166 7.48 7.95 -3.26
C TYR A 166 8.63 7.44 -2.38
N PHE A 167 8.64 6.17 -2.03
CA PHE A 167 9.73 5.56 -1.28
C PHE A 167 11.06 5.64 -2.05
N GLN A 168 11.04 5.44 -3.36
CA GLN A 168 12.23 5.58 -4.18
C GLN A 168 12.79 7.01 -4.17
N GLU A 169 11.94 8.03 -4.25
CA GLU A 169 12.36 9.43 -4.11
C GLU A 169 12.99 9.74 -2.74
N CYS A 170 12.53 9.01 -1.71
CA CYS A 170 13.10 9.10 -0.36
C CYS A 170 14.36 8.23 -0.14
N GLY A 171 14.89 7.62 -1.20
CA GLY A 171 16.11 6.83 -1.14
C GLY A 171 15.95 5.36 -0.73
N ILE A 172 14.71 4.86 -0.63
CA ILE A 172 14.41 3.46 -0.31
C ILE A 172 14.28 2.65 -1.61
N ARG A 173 14.99 1.53 -1.70
CA ARG A 173 14.91 0.63 -2.86
C ARG A 173 13.65 -0.21 -2.84
N VAL A 174 13.11 -0.52 -4.02
CA VAL A 174 11.81 -1.20 -4.14
C VAL A 174 11.94 -2.52 -4.89
N TYR A 175 11.28 -3.57 -4.37
CA TYR A 175 10.89 -4.76 -5.12
C TYR A 175 9.46 -4.55 -5.62
N ALA A 176 9.22 -4.59 -6.93
CA ALA A 176 7.87 -4.51 -7.49
C ALA A 176 7.07 -5.78 -7.14
N ASP A 177 5.89 -5.62 -6.56
CA ASP A 177 5.04 -6.75 -6.20
C ASP A 177 4.24 -7.25 -7.41
N LEU A 178 4.42 -8.52 -7.76
CA LEU A 178 3.71 -9.18 -8.85
C LEU A 178 2.47 -9.96 -8.39
N ASN A 179 2.25 -10.10 -7.09
CA ASN A 179 1.17 -10.89 -6.52
C ASN A 179 -0.20 -10.23 -6.71
N VAL A 180 -0.77 -10.36 -7.88
CA VAL A 180 -2.13 -9.92 -8.23
C VAL A 180 -2.88 -11.07 -8.88
N SER A 181 -4.22 -11.01 -8.92
CA SER A 181 -4.99 -12.01 -9.69
C SER A 181 -4.70 -11.88 -11.19
N HIS A 182 -4.88 -12.98 -11.92
CA HIS A 182 -4.61 -13.06 -13.36
C HIS A 182 -5.26 -11.93 -14.17
N LYS A 183 -6.45 -11.51 -13.76
CA LYS A 183 -7.21 -10.39 -14.35
C LYS A 183 -6.44 -9.07 -14.35
N PHE A 184 -5.52 -8.87 -13.41
CA PHE A 184 -4.83 -7.60 -13.20
C PHE A 184 -3.37 -7.61 -13.62
N ILE A 185 -2.84 -8.70 -14.16
CA ILE A 185 -1.41 -8.82 -14.54
C ILE A 185 -0.98 -7.69 -15.46
N GLU A 186 -1.72 -7.45 -16.56
CA GLU A 186 -1.35 -6.42 -17.54
C GLU A 186 -1.40 -5.01 -16.95
N TYR A 187 -2.35 -4.74 -16.07
CA TYR A 187 -2.41 -3.46 -15.37
C TYR A 187 -1.28 -3.31 -14.34
N ASN A 188 -0.92 -4.41 -13.67
CA ASN A 188 0.15 -4.40 -12.67
C ASN A 188 1.55 -4.25 -13.30
N LYS A 189 1.73 -4.60 -14.56
CA LYS A 189 2.97 -4.34 -15.33
C LYS A 189 3.18 -2.86 -15.60
N MET A 190 2.09 -2.07 -15.67
CA MET A 190 2.18 -0.63 -15.92
C MET A 190 2.97 0.07 -14.82
N GLY A 191 3.82 1.01 -15.22
CA GLY A 191 4.71 1.72 -14.32
C GLY A 191 5.91 0.90 -13.82
N ILE A 192 6.13 -0.34 -14.30
CA ILE A 192 7.38 -1.05 -14.07
C ILE A 192 8.23 -0.88 -15.34
N PRO A 193 9.35 -0.14 -15.31
CA PRO A 193 10.11 0.14 -16.50
C PRO A 193 10.79 -1.13 -17.05
N LYS A 194 10.93 -1.21 -18.36
CA LYS A 194 11.64 -2.30 -19.01
C LYS A 194 13.08 -2.39 -18.51
N GLY A 195 13.52 -3.61 -18.20
CA GLY A 195 14.83 -3.85 -17.61
C GLY A 195 14.85 -3.79 -16.07
N TYR A 196 13.72 -3.47 -15.43
CA TYR A 196 13.60 -3.59 -13.99
C TYR A 196 13.83 -5.05 -13.57
N ASN A 197 14.66 -5.28 -12.56
CA ASN A 197 15.05 -6.62 -12.13
C ASN A 197 15.05 -6.75 -10.61
N ALA A 198 13.95 -6.34 -10.00
CA ALA A 198 13.71 -6.52 -8.57
C ALA A 198 12.22 -6.73 -8.34
N PHE A 199 11.83 -7.97 -8.21
CA PHE A 199 10.43 -8.36 -8.07
C PHE A 199 10.19 -9.12 -6.78
N ALA A 200 8.95 -9.12 -6.32
CA ALA A 200 8.51 -9.95 -5.22
C ALA A 200 7.15 -10.55 -5.51
N THR A 201 6.92 -11.74 -4.98
CA THR A 201 5.61 -12.40 -5.01
C THR A 201 5.41 -13.26 -3.78
N ARG A 202 4.19 -13.76 -3.60
CA ARG A 202 3.82 -14.66 -2.53
C ARG A 202 3.77 -16.10 -3.02
N GLY A 203 4.55 -16.98 -2.39
CA GLY A 203 4.49 -18.43 -2.65
C GLY A 203 3.40 -19.09 -1.82
N LEU A 204 2.55 -19.89 -2.47
CA LEU A 204 1.53 -20.71 -1.82
C LEU A 204 1.53 -22.09 -2.46
N ASP A 205 1.71 -23.15 -1.67
CA ASP A 205 1.55 -24.52 -2.16
C ASP A 205 0.10 -24.71 -2.65
N GLY A 206 -0.08 -25.39 -3.77
CA GLY A 206 -1.37 -25.50 -4.44
C GLY A 206 -1.72 -24.35 -5.41
N TRP A 207 -0.95 -23.26 -5.42
CA TRP A 207 -1.13 -22.12 -6.34
C TRP A 207 0.09 -21.91 -7.24
N MET A 208 0.70 -23.01 -7.68
CA MET A 208 1.95 -22.97 -8.45
C MET A 208 1.81 -22.29 -9.81
N GLU A 209 0.62 -22.24 -10.39
CA GLU A 209 0.38 -21.57 -11.66
C GLU A 209 0.56 -20.05 -11.53
N SER A 210 0.11 -19.46 -10.40
CA SER A 210 0.36 -18.04 -10.12
C SER A 210 1.85 -17.75 -10.03
N LEU A 211 2.61 -18.56 -9.28
CA LEU A 211 4.05 -18.39 -9.16
C LEU A 211 4.80 -18.53 -10.50
N LYS A 212 4.35 -19.45 -11.37
CA LYS A 212 4.89 -19.57 -12.74
C LYS A 212 4.58 -18.33 -13.58
N SER A 213 3.36 -17.84 -13.50
CA SER A 213 2.94 -16.62 -14.19
C SER A 213 3.76 -15.41 -13.74
N ASP A 214 3.98 -15.25 -12.43
CA ASP A 214 4.79 -14.16 -11.89
C ASP A 214 6.24 -14.25 -12.34
N LEU A 215 6.83 -15.45 -12.41
CA LEU A 215 8.15 -15.66 -12.98
C LEU A 215 8.20 -15.24 -14.45
N GLN A 216 7.19 -15.60 -15.25
CA GLN A 216 7.12 -15.20 -16.67
C GLN A 216 7.05 -13.68 -16.82
N VAL A 217 6.24 -13.01 -16.00
CA VAL A 217 6.15 -11.53 -15.97
C VAL A 217 7.51 -10.92 -15.61
N ALA A 218 8.17 -11.45 -14.58
CA ALA A 218 9.50 -10.98 -14.19
C ALA A 218 10.53 -11.15 -15.30
N GLN A 219 10.51 -12.28 -16.03
CA GLN A 219 11.36 -12.54 -17.19
C GLN A 219 11.05 -11.58 -18.34
N GLU A 220 9.77 -11.34 -18.63
CA GLU A 220 9.33 -10.42 -19.69
C GLU A 220 9.84 -8.99 -19.43
N ILE A 221 9.64 -8.48 -18.21
CA ILE A 221 10.01 -7.10 -17.87
C ILE A 221 11.53 -6.93 -17.81
N SER A 222 12.22 -7.85 -17.14
CA SER A 222 13.68 -7.77 -16.98
C SER A 222 14.46 -8.10 -18.25
N GLY A 223 13.90 -8.91 -19.13
CA GLY A 223 14.60 -9.49 -20.27
C GLY A 223 15.62 -10.58 -19.90
N LEU A 224 15.58 -11.08 -18.66
CA LEU A 224 16.51 -12.08 -18.12
C LEU A 224 15.82 -13.44 -17.96
N GLU A 225 16.55 -14.53 -18.25
CA GLU A 225 16.07 -15.89 -17.98
C GLU A 225 15.90 -16.13 -16.45
N LYS A 226 16.78 -15.55 -15.65
CA LYS A 226 16.77 -15.64 -14.18
C LYS A 226 16.67 -14.25 -13.56
N PRO A 227 15.45 -13.70 -13.45
CA PRO A 227 15.24 -12.41 -12.81
C PRO A 227 15.43 -12.51 -11.29
N ASN A 228 15.72 -11.37 -10.65
CA ASN A 228 15.74 -11.26 -9.20
C ASN A 228 14.31 -11.23 -8.66
N LEU A 229 13.76 -12.40 -8.34
CA LEU A 229 12.39 -12.59 -7.83
C LEU A 229 12.42 -13.11 -6.39
N LEU A 230 12.03 -12.26 -5.45
CA LEU A 230 11.84 -12.62 -4.05
C LEU A 230 10.50 -13.35 -3.86
N VAL A 231 10.53 -14.60 -3.46
CA VAL A 231 9.33 -15.39 -3.16
C VAL A 231 9.13 -15.48 -1.65
N TYR A 232 8.07 -14.88 -1.14
CA TYR A 232 7.74 -14.90 0.27
C TYR A 232 6.75 -16.01 0.62
N GLY A 233 7.10 -16.88 1.56
CA GLY A 233 6.24 -17.99 2.01
C GLY A 233 6.32 -19.23 1.12
N GLY A 234 5.31 -20.09 1.27
CA GLY A 234 5.22 -21.37 0.58
C GLY A 234 5.93 -22.52 1.29
N GLY A 235 5.52 -23.73 0.96
CA GLY A 235 6.05 -24.98 1.49
C GLY A 235 7.03 -25.66 0.54
N LYS A 236 6.97 -26.98 0.50
CA LYS A 236 7.96 -27.81 -0.21
C LYS A 236 7.94 -27.62 -1.73
N ASP A 237 6.75 -27.43 -2.32
CA ASP A 237 6.62 -27.30 -3.77
C ASP A 237 7.16 -25.97 -4.25
N VAL A 238 6.86 -24.88 -3.53
CA VAL A 238 7.41 -23.55 -3.79
C VAL A 238 8.92 -23.55 -3.66
N GLN A 239 9.47 -24.16 -2.59
CA GLN A 239 10.91 -24.26 -2.40
C GLN A 239 11.61 -25.09 -3.48
N ALA A 240 10.97 -26.17 -3.95
CA ALA A 240 11.49 -26.98 -5.06
C ALA A 240 11.50 -26.17 -6.36
N PHE A 241 10.42 -25.41 -6.62
CA PHE A 241 10.33 -24.53 -7.76
C PHE A 241 11.44 -23.47 -7.75
N CYS A 242 11.60 -22.75 -6.63
CA CYS A 242 12.64 -21.72 -6.49
C CYS A 242 14.06 -22.31 -6.71
N ARG A 243 14.38 -23.49 -6.12
CA ARG A 243 15.66 -24.16 -6.36
C ARG A 243 15.91 -24.56 -7.81
N LYS A 244 14.84 -24.87 -8.55
CA LYS A 244 14.94 -25.23 -9.98
C LYS A 244 15.20 -24.02 -10.87
N HIS A 245 14.65 -22.88 -10.53
CA HIS A 245 14.65 -21.70 -11.42
C HIS A 245 15.64 -20.61 -11.00
N GLY A 246 16.23 -20.66 -9.84
CA GLY A 246 17.17 -19.65 -9.46
C GLY A 246 18.00 -19.82 -8.31
#